data_6634047f0c67aed75ffdcca4463d33c4
#
_entry.id   6634047f0c67aed75ffdcca4463d33c4
#
_cell.length_a   1.000
_cell.length_b   1.000
_cell.length_c   1.000
_cell.angle_alpha   90.00
_cell.angle_beta   90.00
_cell.angle_gamma   90.00
#
_symmetry.space_group_name_H-M   'P 1'
#
loop_
_entity.id
_entity.type
_entity.pdbx_description
1 polymer ?
#
loop_
_entity_poly.entity_id
_entity_poly.type
_entity_poly.pdbx_seq_one_letter_code
_entity_poly.pdbx_strand_id
1 'polypeptide(L)'
;KKKINCGESQSNRAFMDNFDQIPIEIFRQRYAETFEVKNKFEDKAKTNVIGITIAITIIMGSSDLTDSLISKYSCITMHWISFIILLAAILYLLVSGIDAIKVLFNENTMSTVKLSNLATNDVDTKEKYDDCTNRNISQNIIRNNIVYSSYICIRNALICVLVLFVLVSIPFTTAKSKDNNMMDSSE
;
A
#
# COMPACT_ATOMS: atom_id res chain seq x y z
N LYS A 1 10.49 51.34 11.20
CA LYS A 1 10.25 50.65 12.49
C LYS A 1 8.94 49.89 12.35
N LYS A 2 9.03 48.56 12.18
CA LYS A 2 7.91 47.63 12.04
C LYS A 2 7.41 47.28 13.43
N LYS A 3 6.15 47.59 13.74
CA LYS A 3 5.50 47.16 14.98
C LYS A 3 5.36 45.64 14.92
N ILE A 4 6.07 44.94 15.76
CA ILE A 4 5.93 43.49 15.99
C ILE A 4 4.61 43.30 16.74
N ASN A 5 3.74 42.46 16.19
CA ASN A 5 2.38 42.20 16.66
C ASN A 5 2.39 41.62 18.08
N CYS A 6 1.83 42.31 19.05
CA CYS A 6 1.57 41.83 20.41
C CYS A 6 0.55 40.67 20.48
N GLY A 7 -0.13 40.34 19.41
CA GLY A 7 -1.13 39.26 19.35
C GLY A 7 -0.54 37.85 19.36
N GLU A 8 0.64 37.63 18.75
CA GLU A 8 1.30 36.32 18.76
C GLU A 8 1.78 35.89 20.16
N SER A 9 2.20 36.86 20.98
CA SER A 9 2.66 36.59 22.34
C SER A 9 1.52 36.16 23.30
N GLN A 10 0.31 36.66 23.11
CA GLN A 10 -0.84 36.28 23.94
C GLN A 10 -1.42 34.91 23.56
N SER A 11 -1.50 34.62 22.27
CA SER A 11 -1.93 33.29 21.79
C SER A 11 -0.99 32.19 22.25
N ASN A 12 0.33 32.40 22.22
CA ASN A 12 1.31 31.42 22.68
C ASN A 12 1.28 31.23 24.20
N ARG A 13 1.02 32.30 25.00
CA ARG A 13 0.86 32.19 26.45
C ARG A 13 -0.40 31.41 26.82
N ALA A 14 -1.56 31.70 26.21
CA ALA A 14 -2.79 30.99 26.45
C ALA A 14 -2.70 29.49 26.05
N PHE A 15 -1.90 29.18 25.03
CA PHE A 15 -1.62 27.80 24.65
C PHE A 15 -0.73 27.11 25.69
N MET A 16 0.30 27.76 26.19
CA MET A 16 1.19 27.24 27.26
C MET A 16 0.45 27.02 28.57
N ASP A 17 -0.40 27.96 29.00
CA ASP A 17 -1.20 27.84 30.23
C ASP A 17 -2.18 26.66 30.15
N ASN A 18 -2.76 26.36 28.99
CA ASN A 18 -3.59 25.19 28.77
C ASN A 18 -2.78 23.87 28.72
N PHE A 19 -1.54 23.92 28.21
CA PHE A 19 -0.68 22.74 28.10
C PHE A 19 -0.30 22.16 29.48
N ASP A 20 -0.03 23.04 30.45
CA ASP A 20 0.32 22.63 31.82
C ASP A 20 -0.83 21.97 32.56
N GLN A 21 -2.08 22.33 32.24
CA GLN A 21 -3.30 21.76 32.84
C GLN A 21 -3.67 20.38 32.30
N ILE A 22 -3.14 19.98 31.13
CA ILE A 22 -3.45 18.68 30.54
C ILE A 22 -2.71 17.58 31.31
N PRO A 23 -3.42 16.53 31.81
CA PRO A 23 -2.78 15.39 32.49
C PRO A 23 -1.74 14.70 31.59
N ILE A 24 -0.61 14.30 32.16
CA ILE A 24 0.48 13.60 31.43
C ILE A 24 0.02 12.28 30.83
N GLU A 25 -1.00 11.67 31.41
CA GLU A 25 -1.62 10.42 30.94
C GLU A 25 -2.16 10.57 29.53
N ILE A 26 -2.70 11.73 29.15
CA ILE A 26 -3.21 12.00 27.80
C ILE A 26 -2.05 11.97 26.80
N PHE A 27 -0.91 12.56 27.13
CA PHE A 27 0.28 12.52 26.27
C PHE A 27 0.83 11.09 26.11
N ARG A 28 0.87 10.32 27.21
CA ARG A 28 1.26 8.90 27.17
C ARG A 28 0.31 8.06 26.33
N GLN A 29 -1.00 8.28 26.47
CA GLN A 29 -2.01 7.58 25.67
C GLN A 29 -1.84 7.89 24.19
N ARG A 30 -1.79 9.16 23.80
CA ARG A 30 -1.57 9.57 22.40
C ARG A 30 -0.28 9.00 21.82
N TYR A 31 0.80 8.99 22.61
CA TYR A 31 2.05 8.37 22.22
C TYR A 31 1.89 6.87 21.98
N ALA A 32 1.24 6.13 22.89
CA ALA A 32 0.96 4.71 22.74
C ALA A 32 0.12 4.41 21.49
N GLU A 33 -0.90 5.23 21.22
CA GLU A 33 -1.75 5.12 20.03
C GLU A 33 -0.94 5.17 18.71
N THR A 34 0.18 5.92 18.69
CA THR A 34 1.03 5.96 17.48
C THR A 34 1.67 4.60 17.15
N PHE A 35 1.98 3.79 18.16
CA PHE A 35 2.49 2.43 17.97
C PHE A 35 1.41 1.45 17.54
N GLU A 36 0.18 1.59 18.06
CA GLU A 36 -0.95 0.80 17.59
C GLU A 36 -1.24 1.07 16.11
N VAL A 37 -1.20 2.33 15.70
CA VAL A 37 -1.37 2.72 14.30
C VAL A 37 -0.24 2.15 13.43
N LYS A 38 1.01 2.18 13.90
CA LYS A 38 2.14 1.51 13.24
C LYS A 38 1.85 0.03 13.02
N ASN A 39 1.47 -0.69 14.07
CA ASN A 39 1.20 -2.12 14.00
C ASN A 39 0.06 -2.44 13.00
N LYS A 40 -0.99 -1.62 12.96
CA LYS A 40 -2.07 -1.75 11.96
C LYS A 40 -1.54 -1.61 10.51
N PHE A 41 -0.57 -0.73 10.25
CA PHE A 41 0.03 -0.61 8.92
C PHE A 41 0.95 -1.78 8.58
N GLU A 42 1.69 -2.29 9.56
CA GLU A 42 2.51 -3.50 9.37
C GLU A 42 1.64 -4.73 9.06
N ASP A 43 0.50 -4.89 9.74
CA ASP A 43 -0.43 -5.98 9.47
C ASP A 43 -1.08 -5.84 8.08
N LYS A 44 -1.42 -4.63 7.65
CA LYS A 44 -1.86 -4.38 6.27
C LYS A 44 -0.76 -4.71 5.25
N ALA A 45 0.49 -4.36 5.54
CA ALA A 45 1.63 -4.69 4.67
C ALA A 45 1.83 -6.22 4.57
N LYS A 46 1.71 -6.97 5.67
CA LYS A 46 1.73 -8.44 5.66
C LYS A 46 0.59 -9.01 4.80
N THR A 47 -0.61 -8.44 4.92
CA THR A 47 -1.76 -8.84 4.09
C THR A 47 -1.49 -8.57 2.61
N ASN A 48 -0.84 -7.46 2.27
CA ASN A 48 -0.43 -7.18 0.90
C ASN A 48 0.57 -8.23 0.38
N VAL A 49 1.55 -8.65 1.19
CA VAL A 49 2.49 -9.73 0.82
C VAL A 49 1.75 -11.04 0.51
N ILE A 50 0.75 -11.40 1.30
CA ILE A 50 -0.10 -12.57 1.02
C ILE A 50 -0.84 -12.38 -0.31
N GLY A 51 -1.43 -11.21 -0.55
CA GLY A 51 -2.09 -10.88 -1.81
C GLY A 51 -1.16 -11.00 -3.03
N ILE A 52 0.09 -10.56 -2.91
CA ILE A 52 1.12 -10.71 -3.95
C ILE A 52 1.40 -12.20 -4.21
N THR A 53 1.55 -13.00 -3.17
CA THR A 53 1.80 -14.45 -3.30
C THR A 53 0.66 -15.13 -4.05
N ILE A 54 -0.59 -14.82 -3.70
CA ILE A 54 -1.77 -15.35 -4.41
C ILE A 54 -1.76 -14.92 -5.88
N ALA A 55 -1.48 -13.65 -6.16
CA ALA A 55 -1.44 -13.13 -7.53
C ALA A 55 -0.36 -13.81 -8.37
N ILE A 56 0.84 -14.05 -7.81
CA ILE A 56 1.92 -14.80 -8.48
C ILE A 56 1.48 -16.22 -8.77
N THR A 57 0.83 -16.90 -7.81
CA THR A 57 0.33 -18.26 -8.00
C THR A 57 -0.69 -18.33 -9.14
N ILE A 58 -1.59 -17.35 -9.24
CA ILE A 58 -2.56 -17.25 -10.34
C ILE A 58 -1.84 -17.06 -11.68
N ILE A 59 -0.84 -16.18 -11.73
CA ILE A 59 -0.06 -15.93 -12.96
C ILE A 59 0.68 -17.21 -13.39
N MET A 60 1.33 -17.92 -12.47
CA MET A 60 2.02 -19.16 -12.78
C MET A 60 1.08 -20.28 -13.23
N GLY A 61 -0.09 -20.39 -12.59
CA GLY A 61 -1.10 -21.37 -12.99
C GLY A 61 -1.79 -21.05 -14.32
N SER A 62 -1.73 -19.80 -14.78
CA SER A 62 -2.28 -19.38 -16.08
C SER A 62 -1.31 -19.56 -17.25
N SER A 63 -0.07 -19.99 -17.03
CA SER A 63 0.93 -20.22 -18.10
C SER A 63 0.49 -21.29 -19.09
N ASP A 64 -0.13 -22.37 -18.64
CA ASP A 64 -0.67 -23.45 -19.50
C ASP A 64 -1.82 -22.97 -20.38
N LEU A 65 -2.61 -21.99 -19.89
CA LEU A 65 -3.65 -21.33 -20.69
C LEU A 65 -3.04 -20.49 -21.81
N THR A 66 -1.90 -19.86 -21.55
CA THR A 66 -1.18 -19.05 -22.54
C THR A 66 -0.64 -19.93 -23.67
N ASP A 67 -0.08 -21.09 -23.37
CA ASP A 67 0.41 -22.04 -24.36
C ASP A 67 -0.72 -22.59 -25.25
N SER A 68 -1.87 -22.86 -24.67
CA SER A 68 -3.07 -23.28 -25.40
C SER A 68 -3.59 -22.19 -26.36
N LEU A 69 -3.35 -20.92 -26.05
CA LEU A 69 -3.70 -19.79 -26.91
C LEU A 69 -2.71 -19.57 -28.03
N ILE A 70 -1.41 -19.69 -27.72
CA ILE A 70 -0.33 -19.58 -28.69
C ILE A 70 -0.55 -20.55 -29.82
N SER A 71 -0.97 -21.77 -29.53
CA SER A 71 -1.26 -22.79 -30.53
C SER A 71 -2.48 -22.50 -31.40
N LYS A 72 -3.45 -21.69 -30.91
CA LYS A 72 -4.70 -21.38 -31.62
C LYS A 72 -4.68 -20.07 -32.42
N TYR A 73 -3.83 -19.12 -32.07
CA TYR A 73 -3.75 -17.84 -32.75
C TYR A 73 -2.48 -17.73 -33.60
N SER A 74 -2.65 -17.78 -34.92
CA SER A 74 -1.59 -17.42 -35.87
C SER A 74 -1.25 -15.92 -35.91
N CYS A 75 -1.91 -15.08 -35.08
CA CYS A 75 -1.74 -13.65 -35.11
C CYS A 75 -0.64 -13.20 -34.12
N ILE A 76 0.53 -12.88 -34.63
CA ILE A 76 1.71 -12.43 -33.88
C ILE A 76 1.41 -11.19 -33.02
N THR A 77 0.48 -10.34 -33.45
CA THR A 77 0.09 -9.11 -32.73
C THR A 77 -0.58 -9.44 -31.37
N MET A 78 -1.41 -10.47 -31.29
CA MET A 78 -2.06 -10.87 -30.02
C MET A 78 -1.06 -11.42 -29.02
N HIS A 79 0.01 -12.08 -29.49
CA HIS A 79 1.09 -12.53 -28.61
C HIS A 79 1.80 -11.36 -27.93
N TRP A 80 2.15 -10.33 -28.72
CA TRP A 80 2.83 -9.16 -28.18
C TRP A 80 1.94 -8.40 -27.18
N ILE A 81 0.65 -8.25 -27.47
CA ILE A 81 -0.30 -7.60 -26.54
C ILE A 81 -0.39 -8.38 -25.22
N SER A 82 -0.56 -9.69 -25.28
CA SER A 82 -0.63 -10.54 -24.08
C SER A 82 0.66 -10.52 -23.28
N PHE A 83 1.82 -10.54 -23.96
CA PHE A 83 3.11 -10.44 -23.30
C PHE A 83 3.31 -9.11 -22.58
N ILE A 84 2.94 -7.98 -23.20
CA ILE A 84 3.05 -6.65 -22.60
C ILE A 84 2.15 -6.54 -21.36
N ILE A 85 0.92 -7.05 -21.42
CA ILE A 85 -0.01 -7.02 -20.28
C ILE A 85 0.52 -7.89 -19.13
N LEU A 86 1.06 -9.07 -19.43
CA LEU A 86 1.66 -9.94 -18.42
C LEU A 86 2.88 -9.30 -17.77
N LEU A 87 3.76 -8.70 -18.58
CA LEU A 87 4.93 -7.98 -18.09
C LEU A 87 4.52 -6.82 -17.16
N ALA A 88 3.49 -6.06 -17.54
CA ALA A 88 2.95 -4.98 -16.72
C ALA A 88 2.42 -5.51 -15.37
N ALA A 89 1.70 -6.64 -15.36
CA ALA A 89 1.22 -7.27 -14.13
C ALA A 89 2.38 -7.65 -13.20
N ILE A 90 3.44 -8.26 -13.74
CA ILE A 90 4.62 -8.64 -12.96
C ILE A 90 5.33 -7.40 -12.39
N LEU A 91 5.48 -6.34 -13.18
CA LEU A 91 6.09 -5.09 -12.71
C LEU A 91 5.29 -4.45 -11.57
N TYR A 92 3.95 -4.42 -11.65
CA TYR A 92 3.09 -3.95 -10.57
C TYR A 92 3.28 -4.80 -9.30
N LEU A 93 3.38 -6.12 -9.40
CA LEU A 93 3.61 -6.99 -8.24
C LEU A 93 4.99 -6.77 -7.62
N LEU A 94 6.02 -6.57 -8.42
CA LEU A 94 7.38 -6.25 -7.92
C LEU A 94 7.39 -4.93 -7.15
N VAL A 95 6.79 -3.87 -7.70
CA VAL A 95 6.69 -2.56 -7.02
C VAL A 95 5.92 -2.71 -5.71
N SER A 96 4.79 -3.42 -5.73
CA SER A 96 3.99 -3.69 -4.54
C SER A 96 4.78 -4.43 -3.47
N GLY A 97 5.58 -5.44 -3.87
CA GLY A 97 6.43 -6.21 -2.96
C GLY A 97 7.50 -5.35 -2.29
N ILE A 98 8.17 -4.51 -3.08
CA ILE A 98 9.17 -3.57 -2.56
C ILE A 98 8.53 -2.59 -1.56
N ASP A 99 7.36 -2.06 -1.86
CA ASP A 99 6.65 -1.13 -0.97
C ASP A 99 6.20 -1.82 0.32
N ALA A 100 5.66 -3.04 0.25
CA ALA A 100 5.29 -3.82 1.43
C ALA A 100 6.52 -4.11 2.32
N ILE A 101 7.63 -4.51 1.71
CA ILE A 101 8.90 -4.77 2.41
C ILE A 101 9.41 -3.49 3.09
N LYS A 102 9.40 -2.34 2.42
CA LYS A 102 9.80 -1.06 3.03
C LYS A 102 9.03 -0.76 4.31
N VAL A 103 7.72 -1.04 4.36
CA VAL A 103 6.92 -0.82 5.57
C VAL A 103 7.34 -1.77 6.68
N LEU A 104 7.58 -3.06 6.37
CA LEU A 104 7.92 -4.09 7.36
C LEU A 104 9.32 -3.91 7.94
N PHE A 105 10.30 -3.53 7.12
CA PHE A 105 11.70 -3.41 7.55
C PHE A 105 12.09 -2.02 8.05
N ASN A 106 11.20 -1.03 7.98
CA ASN A 106 11.47 0.32 8.44
C ASN A 106 11.24 0.47 9.97
N GLU A 107 11.81 -0.43 10.76
CA GLU A 107 11.63 -0.50 12.21
C GLU A 107 12.19 0.72 12.95
N ASN A 108 13.24 1.35 12.41
CA ASN A 108 14.04 2.36 13.12
C ASN A 108 13.50 3.81 13.02
N THR A 109 12.30 4.02 12.49
CA THR A 109 11.78 5.37 12.24
C THR A 109 10.88 5.91 13.35
N MET A 110 10.49 5.09 14.34
CA MET A 110 9.67 5.58 15.47
C MET A 110 10.55 6.26 16.53
N SER A 111 10.16 7.47 16.87
CA SER A 111 10.79 8.20 17.97
C SER A 111 10.34 7.61 19.30
N THR A 112 11.30 7.28 20.17
CA THR A 112 11.04 6.71 21.50
C THR A 112 11.45 7.68 22.60
N VAL A 113 10.61 7.81 23.61
CA VAL A 113 10.94 8.56 24.82
C VAL A 113 11.84 7.69 25.70
N LYS A 114 13.12 8.10 25.87
CA LYS A 114 14.07 7.37 26.73
C LYS A 114 13.77 7.64 28.20
N LEU A 115 13.83 6.59 29.01
CA LEU A 115 13.60 6.67 30.48
C LEU A 115 14.53 7.69 31.17
N SER A 116 15.77 7.82 30.68
CA SER A 116 16.73 8.78 31.18
C SER A 116 16.30 10.25 30.99
N ASN A 117 15.37 10.51 30.11
CA ASN A 117 14.89 11.85 29.81
C ASN A 117 13.62 12.22 30.59
N LEU A 118 13.04 11.28 31.36
CA LEU A 118 11.82 11.46 32.15
C LEU A 118 12.07 12.09 33.55
N ALA A 119 13.30 12.46 33.87
CA ALA A 119 13.71 12.52 35.28
C ALA A 119 13.61 13.89 35.95
N THR A 120 13.22 15.00 35.31
CA THR A 120 13.45 16.31 35.94
C THR A 120 12.25 17.24 36.08
N ASN A 121 11.27 17.20 35.17
CA ASN A 121 10.10 18.08 35.28
C ASN A 121 8.92 17.52 34.44
N ASP A 122 7.70 17.63 34.97
CA ASP A 122 6.47 17.17 34.28
C ASP A 122 6.27 17.91 32.96
N VAL A 123 6.60 19.19 32.87
CA VAL A 123 6.46 20.00 31.64
C VAL A 123 7.40 19.50 30.55
N ASP A 124 8.68 19.30 30.87
CA ASP A 124 9.68 18.77 29.92
C ASP A 124 9.31 17.36 29.43
N THR A 125 8.67 16.58 30.30
CA THR A 125 8.21 15.24 29.96
C THR A 125 7.03 15.27 28.99
N LYS A 126 6.05 16.14 29.20
CA LYS A 126 4.92 16.36 28.28
C LYS A 126 5.40 16.81 26.91
N GLU A 127 6.32 17.78 26.84
CA GLU A 127 6.88 18.27 25.59
C GLU A 127 7.60 17.16 24.80
N LYS A 128 8.37 16.30 25.47
CA LYS A 128 9.03 15.16 24.83
C LYS A 128 8.03 14.14 24.29
N TYR A 129 6.96 13.84 25.03
CA TYR A 129 5.91 12.97 24.54
C TYR A 129 5.22 13.58 23.32
N ASP A 130 4.91 14.87 23.34
CA ASP A 130 4.27 15.55 22.21
C ASP A 130 5.17 15.58 20.96
N ASP A 131 6.46 15.92 21.11
CA ASP A 131 7.43 15.92 20.01
C ASP A 131 7.58 14.50 19.40
N CYS A 132 7.75 13.48 20.24
CA CYS A 132 7.81 12.10 19.78
C CYS A 132 6.50 11.66 19.09
N THR A 133 5.35 12.05 19.63
CA THR A 133 4.03 11.75 19.05
C THR A 133 3.89 12.38 17.68
N ASN A 134 4.23 13.65 17.52
CA ASN A 134 4.14 14.38 16.26
C ASN A 134 5.07 13.78 15.19
N ARG A 135 6.28 13.39 15.55
CA ARG A 135 7.20 12.67 14.66
C ARG A 135 6.65 11.30 14.25
N ASN A 136 6.08 10.56 15.20
CA ASN A 136 5.51 9.25 14.95
C ASN A 136 4.27 9.34 14.07
N ILE A 137 3.42 10.35 14.24
CA ILE A 137 2.27 10.62 13.35
C ILE A 137 2.77 10.87 11.92
N SER A 138 3.79 11.70 11.74
CA SER A 138 4.38 11.97 10.42
C SER A 138 4.89 10.69 9.76
N GLN A 139 5.59 9.83 10.52
CA GLN A 139 6.07 8.54 10.02
C GLN A 139 4.92 7.58 9.67
N ASN A 140 3.86 7.58 10.46
CA ASN A 140 2.68 6.77 10.18
C ASN A 140 1.94 7.22 8.91
N ILE A 141 1.92 8.52 8.60
CA ILE A 141 1.37 9.05 7.33
C ILE A 141 2.19 8.50 6.15
N ILE A 142 3.53 8.52 6.24
CA ILE A 142 4.40 7.96 5.20
C ILE A 142 4.13 6.47 5.01
N ARG A 143 4.04 5.69 6.10
CA ARG A 143 3.72 4.25 6.04
C ARG A 143 2.36 3.99 5.39
N ASN A 144 1.34 4.78 5.76
CA ASN A 144 0.02 4.67 5.15
C ASN A 144 0.07 4.87 3.64
N ASN A 145 0.80 5.87 3.17
CA ASN A 145 0.92 6.15 1.74
C ASN A 145 1.63 5.00 1.01
N ILE A 146 2.67 4.41 1.60
CA ILE A 146 3.38 3.27 1.01
C ILE A 146 2.48 2.03 0.97
N VAL A 147 1.76 1.72 2.05
CA VAL A 147 0.80 0.59 2.09
C VAL A 147 -0.29 0.78 1.05
N TYR A 148 -0.81 2.00 0.90
CA TYR A 148 -1.84 2.32 -0.08
C TYR A 148 -1.31 2.18 -1.52
N SER A 149 -0.08 2.64 -1.79
CA SER A 149 0.61 2.44 -3.07
C SER A 149 0.73 0.96 -3.41
N SER A 150 1.21 0.14 -2.46
CA SER A 150 1.31 -1.31 -2.61
C SER A 150 -0.05 -1.93 -2.96
N TYR A 151 -1.12 -1.55 -2.25
CA TYR A 151 -2.48 -2.04 -2.53
C TYR A 151 -2.96 -1.68 -3.94
N ILE A 152 -2.74 -0.44 -4.40
CA ILE A 152 -3.09 -0.03 -5.77
C ILE A 152 -2.34 -0.87 -6.80
N CYS A 153 -1.07 -1.14 -6.57
CA CYS A 153 -0.27 -1.97 -7.48
C CYS A 153 -0.81 -3.41 -7.56
N ILE A 154 -1.18 -4.03 -6.44
CA ILE A 154 -1.83 -5.35 -6.45
C ILE A 154 -3.13 -5.32 -7.25
N ARG A 155 -3.99 -4.34 -7.00
CA ARG A 155 -5.25 -4.18 -7.72
C ARG A 155 -5.03 -4.06 -9.22
N ASN A 156 -4.07 -3.25 -9.65
CA ASN A 156 -3.78 -3.05 -11.06
C ASN A 156 -3.21 -4.33 -11.70
N ALA A 157 -2.36 -5.08 -10.99
CA ALA A 157 -1.88 -6.38 -11.44
C ALA A 157 -3.03 -7.38 -11.65
N LEU A 158 -3.96 -7.45 -10.70
CA LEU A 158 -5.14 -8.31 -10.82
C LEU A 158 -6.05 -7.92 -11.99
N ILE A 159 -6.22 -6.62 -12.25
CA ILE A 159 -6.95 -6.13 -13.43
C ILE A 159 -6.24 -6.57 -14.72
N CYS A 160 -4.92 -6.46 -14.81
CA CYS A 160 -4.16 -6.94 -15.96
C CYS A 160 -4.37 -8.45 -16.20
N VAL A 161 -4.33 -9.26 -15.13
CA VAL A 161 -4.57 -10.71 -15.22
C VAL A 161 -6.01 -11.00 -15.69
N LEU A 162 -7.00 -10.26 -15.17
CA LEU A 162 -8.39 -10.40 -15.56
C LEU A 162 -8.61 -10.05 -17.05
N VAL A 163 -7.98 -8.97 -17.53
CA VAL A 163 -8.01 -8.59 -18.95
C VAL A 163 -7.39 -9.68 -19.81
N LEU A 164 -6.26 -10.26 -19.41
CA LEU A 164 -5.67 -11.40 -20.11
C LEU A 164 -6.66 -12.57 -20.17
N PHE A 165 -7.27 -12.92 -19.05
CA PHE A 165 -8.24 -14.02 -19.01
C PHE A 165 -9.42 -13.80 -19.96
N VAL A 166 -9.94 -12.57 -20.03
CA VAL A 166 -11.03 -12.21 -20.97
C VAL A 166 -10.55 -12.32 -22.41
N LEU A 167 -9.36 -11.79 -22.76
CA LEU A 167 -8.81 -11.90 -24.11
C LEU A 167 -8.62 -13.35 -24.55
N VAL A 168 -8.27 -14.22 -23.60
CA VAL A 168 -8.11 -15.67 -23.81
C VAL A 168 -9.45 -16.34 -24.06
N SER A 169 -10.49 -15.95 -23.35
CA SER A 169 -11.79 -16.64 -23.36
C SER A 169 -12.62 -16.36 -24.61
N ILE A 170 -12.54 -15.15 -25.17
CA ILE A 170 -13.35 -14.71 -26.32
C ILE A 170 -13.18 -15.60 -27.55
N PRO A 171 -11.99 -16.00 -27.98
CA PRO A 171 -11.79 -16.81 -29.17
C PRO A 171 -12.27 -18.26 -29.07
N PHE A 172 -12.38 -18.78 -27.87
CA PHE A 172 -12.89 -20.14 -27.66
C PHE A 172 -14.31 -20.30 -28.13
N THR A 173 -15.14 -19.27 -27.95
CA THR A 173 -16.55 -19.25 -28.34
C THR A 173 -16.71 -19.05 -29.84
N THR A 174 -15.90 -18.26 -30.51
CA THR A 174 -16.01 -18.01 -31.95
C THR A 174 -15.51 -19.17 -32.80
N ALA A 175 -14.48 -19.90 -32.40
CA ALA A 175 -13.98 -21.07 -33.12
C ALA A 175 -15.02 -22.21 -33.13
N LYS A 176 -15.68 -22.47 -31.99
CA LYS A 176 -16.67 -23.52 -31.86
C LYS A 176 -17.93 -23.25 -32.70
N SER A 177 -18.33 -21.98 -32.87
CA SER A 177 -19.45 -21.59 -33.70
C SER A 177 -19.19 -21.83 -35.20
N LYS A 178 -17.94 -21.70 -35.65
CA LYS A 178 -17.58 -21.88 -37.06
C LYS A 178 -17.57 -23.36 -37.47
N ASP A 179 -17.16 -24.27 -36.61
CA ASP A 179 -17.18 -25.70 -36.87
C ASP A 179 -18.61 -26.26 -36.96
N ASN A 180 -19.53 -25.77 -36.12
CA ASN A 180 -20.94 -26.19 -36.20
C ASN A 180 -21.65 -25.73 -37.48
N ASN A 181 -21.28 -24.55 -38.03
CA ASN A 181 -21.84 -24.07 -39.28
C ASN A 181 -21.29 -24.78 -40.54
N MET A 182 -20.11 -25.42 -40.46
CA MET A 182 -19.56 -26.23 -41.54
C MET A 182 -20.22 -27.62 -41.63
N MET A 183 -20.64 -28.17 -40.47
CA MET A 183 -21.36 -29.46 -40.46
C MET A 183 -22.76 -29.38 -41.02
N ASP A 184 -23.47 -28.25 -40.82
CA ASP A 184 -24.85 -28.07 -41.32
C ASP A 184 -24.92 -27.71 -42.80
N SER A 185 -23.80 -27.38 -43.45
CA SER A 185 -23.77 -27.04 -44.88
C SER A 185 -23.35 -28.21 -45.80
N SER A 186 -23.14 -29.42 -45.23
CA SER A 186 -22.72 -30.63 -45.95
C SER A 186 -23.81 -31.69 -46.03
N GLU A 187 -25.08 -31.37 -45.65
CA GLU A 187 -26.29 -32.14 -45.94
C GLU A 187 -27.09 -31.44 -47.06
#